data_4f232f0c607d19459af30a738c6e3811
#
_entry.id   4f232f0c607d19459af30a738c6e3811
#
_cell.length_a   1.000
_cell.length_b   1.000
_cell.length_c   1.000
_cell.angle_alpha   90.00
_cell.angle_beta   90.00
_cell.angle_gamma   90.00
#
_symmetry.space_group_name_H-M   'P 1'
#
loop_
_entity.id
_entity.type
_entity.pdbx_description
1 polymer ?
#
loop_
_entity_poly.entity_id
_entity_poly.type
_entity_poly.pdbx_seq_one_letter_code
_entity_poly.pdbx_strand_id
1 'polypeptide(L)'
;LEFCDTNKRRGLVDYDLGIVFEEVVNVQQKFEKDYPELNFADSQMKVLKEDFDNMVKHTVDRVSNQMAERRETLLSVLATTSNIAPFLGVLGTVVGIINAFTAIGNMGSADLSVVAPAISEALVATALGIFVAIPSSAAFNMISYWTQILGQKFDRFTMILLNRMQLELISRYKKTEEFGKF
;
A
#
# COMPACT_ATOMS: atom_id res chain seq x y z
N LEU A 1 -7.22 -6.05 -24.45
CA LEU A 1 -6.70 -4.70 -24.73
C LEU A 1 -7.79 -3.62 -24.57
N GLU A 2 -9.00 -3.83 -25.09
CA GLU A 2 -10.13 -2.90 -24.95
C GLU A 2 -10.58 -2.68 -23.50
N PHE A 3 -10.47 -3.69 -22.65
CA PHE A 3 -10.82 -3.62 -21.22
C PHE A 3 -9.85 -2.71 -20.42
N CYS A 4 -8.56 -2.72 -20.77
CA CYS A 4 -7.56 -1.84 -20.15
C CYS A 4 -7.76 -0.36 -20.49
N ASP A 5 -8.18 -0.05 -21.73
CA ASP A 5 -8.32 1.34 -22.19
C ASP A 5 -9.56 2.03 -21.58
N THR A 6 -10.62 1.27 -21.31
CA THR A 6 -11.84 1.78 -20.67
C THR A 6 -11.64 2.06 -19.18
N ASN A 7 -10.74 1.33 -18.51
CA ASN A 7 -10.46 1.44 -17.08
C ASN A 7 -9.43 2.53 -16.72
N LYS A 8 -8.60 2.97 -17.66
CA LYS A 8 -7.59 4.03 -17.45
C LYS A 8 -8.19 5.36 -16.97
N ARG A 9 -9.51 5.52 -17.05
CA ARG A 9 -10.24 6.75 -16.66
C ARG A 9 -10.87 6.72 -15.27
N ARG A 10 -10.81 5.61 -14.50
CA ARG A 10 -11.59 5.41 -13.26
C ARG A 10 -10.86 5.53 -11.94
N GLY A 11 -9.61 5.95 -11.91
CA GLY A 11 -8.91 6.23 -10.65
C GLY A 11 -7.68 5.36 -10.38
N LEU A 12 -6.94 5.67 -9.31
CA LEU A 12 -5.68 5.02 -8.93
C LEU A 12 -5.78 3.48 -8.80
N VAL A 13 -6.94 2.98 -8.35
CA VAL A 13 -7.19 1.54 -8.16
C VAL A 13 -7.25 0.81 -9.49
N ASP A 14 -7.90 1.41 -10.48
CA ASP A 14 -8.04 0.82 -11.82
C ASP A 14 -6.72 0.88 -12.59
N TYR A 15 -5.90 1.89 -12.32
CA TYR A 15 -4.55 2.00 -12.87
C TYR A 15 -3.63 0.88 -12.35
N ASP A 16 -3.65 0.65 -11.05
CA ASP A 16 -2.85 -0.40 -10.40
C ASP A 16 -3.27 -1.81 -10.91
N LEU A 17 -4.58 -2.07 -11.02
CA LEU A 17 -5.09 -3.32 -11.60
C LEU A 17 -4.74 -3.48 -13.08
N GLY A 18 -4.68 -2.38 -13.83
CA GLY A 18 -4.26 -2.36 -15.22
C GLY A 18 -2.81 -2.81 -15.40
N ILE A 19 -1.90 -2.36 -14.53
CA ILE A 19 -0.48 -2.76 -14.56
C ILE A 19 -0.34 -4.27 -14.28
N VAL A 20 -1.05 -4.78 -13.27
CA VAL A 20 -1.03 -6.23 -12.97
C VAL A 20 -1.55 -7.04 -14.14
N PHE A 21 -2.64 -6.61 -14.77
CA PHE A 21 -3.22 -7.29 -15.92
C PHE A 21 -2.25 -7.31 -17.11
N GLU A 22 -1.60 -6.19 -17.42
CA GLU A 22 -0.62 -6.08 -18.51
C GLU A 22 0.57 -7.01 -18.27
N GLU A 23 1.10 -7.05 -17.05
CA GLU A 23 2.22 -7.91 -16.68
C GLU A 23 1.85 -9.40 -16.76
N VAL A 24 0.64 -9.77 -16.35
CA VAL A 24 0.16 -11.15 -16.46
C VAL A 24 -0.07 -11.55 -17.92
N VAL A 25 -0.58 -10.66 -18.77
CA VAL A 25 -0.71 -10.92 -20.21
C VAL A 25 0.67 -11.12 -20.85
N ASN A 26 1.67 -10.35 -20.45
CA ASN A 26 3.05 -10.54 -20.92
C ASN A 26 3.62 -11.91 -20.53
N VAL A 27 3.34 -12.37 -19.30
CA VAL A 27 3.72 -13.71 -18.83
C VAL A 27 3.03 -14.80 -19.67
N GLN A 28 1.74 -14.63 -19.95
CA GLN A 28 1.01 -15.57 -20.81
C GLN A 28 1.59 -15.64 -22.22
N GLN A 29 1.85 -14.50 -22.86
CA GLN A 29 2.43 -14.45 -24.20
C GLN A 29 3.82 -15.08 -24.26
N LYS A 30 4.63 -14.84 -23.24
CA LYS A 30 5.96 -15.46 -23.12
C LYS A 30 5.83 -16.98 -22.99
N PHE A 31 4.92 -17.46 -22.16
CA PHE A 31 4.67 -18.87 -21.97
C PHE A 31 4.19 -19.55 -23.27
N GLU A 32 3.25 -18.93 -24.01
CA GLU A 32 2.80 -19.44 -25.31
C GLU A 32 3.94 -19.50 -26.35
N LYS A 33 4.88 -18.56 -26.29
CA LYS A 33 6.05 -18.54 -27.19
C LYS A 33 7.09 -19.61 -26.86
N ASP A 34 7.30 -19.87 -25.57
CA ASP A 34 8.30 -20.83 -25.09
C ASP A 34 7.80 -22.29 -25.24
N TYR A 35 6.47 -22.50 -25.33
CA TYR A 35 5.83 -23.82 -25.46
C TYR A 35 4.81 -23.88 -26.63
N PRO A 36 5.27 -23.79 -27.90
CA PRO A 36 4.37 -23.67 -29.07
C PRO A 36 3.60 -24.93 -29.43
N GLU A 37 4.09 -26.13 -29.05
CA GLU A 37 3.44 -27.41 -29.35
C GLU A 37 3.22 -28.25 -28.08
N LEU A 38 2.02 -28.10 -27.50
CA LEU A 38 1.59 -28.86 -26.32
C LEU A 38 1.09 -30.25 -26.67
N ASN A 39 2.00 -31.16 -27.01
CA ASN A 39 1.71 -32.59 -27.20
C ASN A 39 2.29 -33.39 -26.01
N PHE A 40 1.82 -33.07 -24.78
CA PHE A 40 2.37 -33.64 -23.55
C PHE A 40 1.53 -34.81 -23.01
N ALA A 41 2.21 -35.79 -22.43
CA ALA A 41 1.57 -36.79 -21.58
C ALA A 41 0.95 -36.10 -20.33
N ASP A 42 -0.13 -36.66 -19.78
CA ASP A 42 -0.88 -36.10 -18.65
C ASP A 42 -0.01 -35.64 -17.46
N SER A 43 1.08 -36.37 -17.19
CA SER A 43 2.04 -36.04 -16.12
C SER A 43 2.83 -34.73 -16.38
N GLN A 44 3.18 -34.47 -17.65
CA GLN A 44 3.91 -33.26 -18.04
C GLN A 44 2.98 -32.05 -18.05
N MET A 45 1.71 -32.22 -18.40
CA MET A 45 0.69 -31.17 -18.34
C MET A 45 0.47 -30.68 -16.91
N LYS A 46 0.49 -31.57 -15.92
CA LYS A 46 0.32 -31.21 -14.52
C LYS A 46 1.48 -30.33 -14.03
N VAL A 47 2.72 -30.69 -14.38
CA VAL A 47 3.92 -29.93 -14.02
C VAL A 47 3.89 -28.54 -14.69
N LEU A 48 3.58 -28.50 -15.98
CA LEU A 48 3.51 -27.26 -16.74
C LEU A 48 2.45 -26.29 -16.19
N LYS A 49 1.30 -26.81 -15.76
CA LYS A 49 0.26 -26.03 -15.11
C LYS A 49 0.75 -25.44 -13.79
N GLU A 50 1.44 -26.24 -12.98
CA GLU A 50 1.98 -25.81 -11.69
C GLU A 50 3.06 -24.72 -11.86
N ASP A 51 3.95 -24.88 -12.85
CA ASP A 51 4.97 -23.89 -13.19
C ASP A 51 4.35 -22.56 -13.67
N PHE A 52 3.32 -22.64 -14.51
CA PHE A 52 2.60 -21.46 -14.98
C PHE A 52 1.88 -20.73 -13.82
N ASP A 53 1.17 -21.47 -12.98
CA ASP A 53 0.48 -20.90 -11.80
C ASP A 53 1.47 -20.22 -10.85
N ASN A 54 2.62 -20.83 -10.61
CA ASN A 54 3.68 -20.26 -9.79
C ASN A 54 4.27 -18.98 -10.41
N MET A 55 4.51 -18.98 -11.72
CA MET A 55 5.07 -17.83 -12.43
C MET A 55 4.10 -16.64 -12.40
N VAL A 56 2.81 -16.86 -12.64
CA VAL A 56 1.78 -15.81 -12.55
C VAL A 56 1.67 -15.30 -11.14
N LYS A 57 1.60 -16.18 -10.14
CA LYS A 57 1.51 -15.80 -8.73
C LYS A 57 2.70 -14.96 -8.30
N HIS A 58 3.92 -15.39 -8.58
CA HIS A 58 5.13 -14.61 -8.27
C HIS A 58 5.13 -13.23 -8.94
N THR A 59 4.65 -13.12 -10.17
CA THR A 59 4.57 -11.85 -10.87
C THR A 59 3.56 -10.92 -10.22
N VAL A 60 2.39 -11.41 -9.87
CA VAL A 60 1.35 -10.63 -9.18
C VAL A 60 1.82 -10.21 -7.79
N ASP A 61 2.40 -11.12 -7.01
CA ASP A 61 2.93 -10.82 -5.67
C ASP A 61 4.03 -9.74 -5.74
N ARG A 62 4.93 -9.83 -6.73
CA ARG A 62 5.97 -8.83 -6.96
C ARG A 62 5.40 -7.44 -7.23
N VAL A 63 4.42 -7.33 -8.15
CA VAL A 63 3.81 -6.05 -8.51
C VAL A 63 2.99 -5.49 -7.34
N SER A 64 2.23 -6.33 -6.65
CA SER A 64 1.46 -5.95 -5.46
C SER A 64 2.35 -5.41 -4.35
N ASN A 65 3.48 -6.09 -4.06
CA ASN A 65 4.44 -5.65 -3.06
C ASN A 65 5.10 -4.31 -3.41
N GLN A 66 5.52 -4.11 -4.67
CA GLN A 66 6.08 -2.83 -5.12
C GLN A 66 5.09 -1.66 -4.95
N MET A 67 3.80 -1.90 -5.15
CA MET A 67 2.77 -0.90 -4.93
C MET A 67 2.53 -0.63 -3.44
N ALA A 68 2.58 -1.67 -2.60
CA ALA A 68 2.47 -1.55 -1.15
C ALA A 68 3.61 -0.72 -0.57
N GLU A 69 4.85 -0.97 -0.94
CA GLU A 69 6.04 -0.25 -0.45
C GLU A 69 5.96 1.26 -0.66
N ARG A 70 5.50 1.71 -1.83
CA ARG A 70 5.32 3.15 -2.11
C ARG A 70 4.30 3.82 -1.20
N ARG A 71 3.25 3.11 -0.82
CA ARG A 71 2.19 3.60 0.08
C ARG A 71 2.65 3.59 1.53
N GLU A 72 3.39 2.57 1.95
CA GLU A 72 3.92 2.43 3.30
C GLU A 72 4.87 3.57 3.68
N THR A 73 5.66 4.08 2.73
CA THR A 73 6.55 5.22 2.99
C THR A 73 5.78 6.47 3.42
N LEU A 74 4.68 6.81 2.74
CA LEU A 74 3.85 7.97 3.10
C LEU A 74 3.09 7.73 4.42
N LEU A 75 2.59 6.51 4.63
CA LEU A 75 1.94 6.12 5.87
C LEU A 75 2.88 6.20 7.07
N SER A 76 4.15 5.80 6.90
CA SER A 76 5.16 5.88 7.94
C SER A 76 5.40 7.32 8.41
N VAL A 77 5.44 8.31 7.49
CA VAL A 77 5.57 9.73 7.85
C VAL A 77 4.38 10.20 8.66
N LEU A 78 3.15 9.87 8.25
CA LEU A 78 1.94 10.24 8.99
C LEU A 78 1.88 9.59 10.36
N ALA A 79 2.23 8.31 10.46
CA ALA A 79 2.30 7.59 11.74
C ALA A 79 3.33 8.22 12.67
N THR A 80 4.51 8.52 12.17
CA THR A 80 5.57 9.17 12.95
C THR A 80 5.14 10.55 13.43
N THR A 81 4.55 11.36 12.55
CA THR A 81 4.06 12.70 12.91
C THR A 81 2.97 12.63 13.98
N SER A 82 2.00 11.72 13.83
CA SER A 82 0.91 11.58 14.82
C SER A 82 1.40 11.18 16.21
N ASN A 83 2.47 10.37 16.26
CA ASN A 83 3.03 9.90 17.52
C ASN A 83 3.98 10.91 18.16
N ILE A 84 4.81 11.61 17.36
CA ILE A 84 5.84 12.52 17.89
C ILE A 84 5.29 13.91 18.18
N ALA A 85 4.33 14.42 17.40
CA ALA A 85 3.84 15.79 17.57
C ALA A 85 3.33 16.12 18.98
N PRO A 86 2.59 15.24 19.71
CA PRO A 86 2.20 15.53 21.08
C PRO A 86 3.40 15.65 22.02
N PHE A 87 4.44 14.85 21.84
CA PHE A 87 5.65 14.92 22.68
C PHE A 87 6.43 16.20 22.43
N LEU A 88 6.44 16.70 21.19
CA LEU A 88 7.02 18.02 20.91
C LEU A 88 6.21 19.14 21.58
N GLY A 89 4.90 19.01 21.65
CA GLY A 89 4.04 19.92 22.40
C GLY A 89 4.37 19.92 23.90
N VAL A 90 4.51 18.74 24.50
CA VAL A 90 4.91 18.62 25.93
C VAL A 90 6.33 19.15 26.15
N LEU A 91 7.26 18.92 25.23
CA LEU A 91 8.60 19.52 25.31
C LEU A 91 8.52 21.07 25.35
N GLY A 92 7.62 21.64 24.55
CA GLY A 92 7.37 23.10 24.57
C GLY A 92 6.92 23.61 25.94
N THR A 93 6.06 22.85 26.66
CA THR A 93 5.67 23.23 28.01
C THR A 93 6.84 23.16 28.98
N VAL A 94 7.71 22.17 28.89
CA VAL A 94 8.91 22.07 29.76
C VAL A 94 9.83 23.29 29.54
N VAL A 95 10.07 23.66 28.28
CA VAL A 95 10.88 24.84 27.94
C VAL A 95 10.23 26.15 28.48
N GLY A 96 8.91 26.27 28.29
CA GLY A 96 8.19 27.46 28.81
C GLY A 96 8.21 27.57 30.32
N ILE A 97 8.12 26.45 31.05
CA ILE A 97 8.25 26.44 32.50
C ILE A 97 9.68 26.84 32.93
N ILE A 98 10.71 26.35 32.27
CA ILE A 98 12.11 26.73 32.49
C ILE A 98 12.26 28.27 32.32
N ASN A 99 11.69 28.83 31.25
CA ASN A 99 11.73 30.25 30.99
C ASN A 99 11.01 31.07 32.09
N ALA A 100 9.84 30.56 32.56
CA ALA A 100 9.13 31.21 33.66
C ALA A 100 9.96 31.28 34.96
N PHE A 101 10.61 30.18 35.35
CA PHE A 101 11.49 30.17 36.54
C PHE A 101 12.75 31.00 36.34
N THR A 102 13.30 31.05 35.13
CA THR A 102 14.43 31.94 34.83
C THR A 102 14.05 33.41 34.99
N ALA A 103 12.84 33.79 34.54
CA ALA A 103 12.33 35.14 34.71
C ALA A 103 12.17 35.52 36.19
N ILE A 104 11.64 34.60 37.03
CA ILE A 104 11.57 34.81 38.51
C ILE A 104 12.96 35.03 39.09
N GLY A 105 13.95 34.22 38.74
CA GLY A 105 15.32 34.32 39.22
C GLY A 105 15.98 35.66 38.87
N ASN A 106 15.74 36.16 37.67
CA ASN A 106 16.30 37.41 37.19
C ASN A 106 15.65 38.65 37.83
N MET A 107 14.33 38.62 38.07
CA MET A 107 13.60 39.77 38.64
C MET A 107 13.49 39.74 40.16
N GLY A 108 13.81 38.62 40.80
CA GLY A 108 13.69 38.43 42.23
C GLY A 108 12.24 38.49 42.77
N SER A 109 11.26 38.40 41.89
CA SER A 109 9.84 38.47 42.21
C SER A 109 9.05 37.36 41.48
N ALA A 110 8.21 36.68 42.22
CA ALA A 110 7.29 35.67 41.70
C ALA A 110 5.91 36.27 41.31
N ASP A 111 5.90 37.49 40.86
CA ASP A 111 4.66 38.15 40.42
C ASP A 111 4.09 37.45 39.19
N LEU A 112 2.75 37.29 39.16
CA LEU A 112 2.02 36.65 38.06
C LEU A 112 2.27 37.33 36.72
N SER A 113 2.48 38.66 36.73
CA SER A 113 2.78 39.42 35.51
C SER A 113 4.09 39.01 34.85
N VAL A 114 5.05 38.45 35.62
CA VAL A 114 6.35 37.99 35.15
C VAL A 114 6.27 36.60 34.54
N VAL A 115 5.47 35.71 35.12
CA VAL A 115 5.42 34.28 34.71
C VAL A 115 4.32 33.97 33.73
N ALA A 116 3.21 34.71 33.71
CA ALA A 116 2.06 34.44 32.86
C ALA A 116 2.37 34.39 31.35
N PRO A 117 3.23 35.27 30.79
CA PRO A 117 3.57 35.17 29.36
C PRO A 117 4.25 33.86 29.00
N ALA A 118 5.27 33.43 29.77
CA ALA A 118 6.01 32.22 29.53
C ALA A 118 5.13 30.94 29.65
N ILE A 119 4.22 30.91 30.62
CA ILE A 119 3.26 29.83 30.81
C ILE A 119 2.26 29.83 29.65
N SER A 120 1.78 30.98 29.19
CA SER A 120 0.87 31.07 28.05
C SER A 120 1.51 30.51 26.77
N GLU A 121 2.75 30.87 26.46
CA GLU A 121 3.50 30.35 25.33
C GLU A 121 3.68 28.84 25.42
N ALA A 122 3.98 28.33 26.63
CA ALA A 122 4.10 26.89 26.87
C ALA A 122 2.80 26.14 26.54
N LEU A 123 1.66 26.65 26.98
CA LEU A 123 0.36 26.04 26.69
C LEU A 123 0.00 26.06 25.18
N VAL A 124 0.35 27.16 24.50
CA VAL A 124 0.18 27.27 23.04
C VAL A 124 1.01 26.22 22.33
N ALA A 125 2.25 25.95 22.74
CA ALA A 125 3.11 24.94 22.16
C ALA A 125 2.46 23.52 22.24
N THR A 126 1.86 23.18 23.39
CA THR A 126 1.15 21.90 23.54
C THR A 126 -0.11 21.85 22.68
N ALA A 127 -0.87 22.94 22.63
CA ALA A 127 -2.06 23.01 21.79
C ALA A 127 -1.72 22.78 20.31
N LEU A 128 -0.62 23.36 19.80
CA LEU A 128 -0.13 23.16 18.45
C LEU A 128 0.32 21.71 18.21
N GLY A 129 1.03 21.09 19.16
CA GLY A 129 1.43 19.69 19.07
C GLY A 129 0.24 18.76 18.90
N ILE A 130 -0.80 18.95 19.70
CA ILE A 130 -2.05 18.17 19.62
C ILE A 130 -2.81 18.49 18.34
N PHE A 131 -2.86 19.74 17.94
CA PHE A 131 -3.53 20.18 16.70
C PHE A 131 -2.94 19.52 15.44
N VAL A 132 -1.63 19.29 15.40
CA VAL A 132 -0.96 18.56 14.30
C VAL A 132 -1.18 17.06 14.43
N ALA A 133 -1.16 16.51 15.63
CA ALA A 133 -1.28 15.07 15.87
C ALA A 133 -2.65 14.51 15.46
N ILE A 134 -3.75 15.21 15.77
CA ILE A 134 -5.11 14.73 15.49
C ILE A 134 -5.37 14.51 14.01
N PRO A 135 -5.17 15.48 13.10
CA PRO A 135 -5.40 15.27 11.68
C PRO A 135 -4.42 14.26 11.07
N SER A 136 -3.17 14.22 11.56
CA SER A 136 -2.18 13.22 11.10
C SER A 136 -2.61 11.80 11.44
N SER A 137 -3.12 11.56 12.66
CA SER A 137 -3.64 10.28 13.10
C SER A 137 -4.90 9.88 12.31
N ALA A 138 -5.82 10.81 12.11
CA ALA A 138 -7.03 10.58 11.33
C ALA A 138 -6.69 10.20 9.88
N ALA A 139 -5.77 10.95 9.25
CA ALA A 139 -5.32 10.67 7.88
C ALA A 139 -4.60 9.31 7.79
N PHE A 140 -3.72 8.98 8.74
CA PHE A 140 -3.06 7.68 8.82
C PHE A 140 -4.06 6.53 8.87
N ASN A 141 -5.03 6.58 9.78
CA ASN A 141 -6.04 5.53 9.93
C ASN A 141 -6.90 5.38 8.68
N MET A 142 -7.32 6.48 8.07
CA MET A 142 -8.11 6.49 6.85
C MET A 142 -7.35 5.86 5.68
N ILE A 143 -6.10 6.28 5.44
CA ILE A 143 -5.31 5.77 4.33
C ILE A 143 -4.93 4.30 4.57
N SER A 144 -4.60 3.90 5.80
CA SER A 144 -4.33 2.50 6.15
C SER A 144 -5.53 1.59 5.86
N TYR A 145 -6.74 2.03 6.21
CA TYR A 145 -7.97 1.31 5.91
C TYR A 145 -8.19 1.14 4.40
N TRP A 146 -7.98 2.20 3.62
CA TRP A 146 -8.10 2.15 2.17
C TRP A 146 -7.06 1.23 1.53
N THR A 147 -5.83 1.23 2.05
CA THR A 147 -4.74 0.35 1.59
C THR A 147 -5.07 -1.12 1.82
N GLN A 148 -5.66 -1.46 2.98
CA GLN A 148 -6.13 -2.82 3.28
C GLN A 148 -7.23 -3.29 2.32
N ILE A 149 -8.25 -2.45 2.08
CA ILE A 149 -9.33 -2.78 1.14
C ILE A 149 -8.76 -3.02 -0.25
N LEU A 150 -7.79 -2.22 -0.65
CA LEU A 150 -7.16 -2.35 -1.95
C LEU A 150 -6.39 -3.67 -2.07
N GLY A 151 -5.60 -4.06 -1.06
CA GLY A 151 -4.93 -5.36 -1.01
C GLY A 151 -5.90 -6.53 -1.20
N GLN A 152 -7.03 -6.54 -0.47
CA GLN A 152 -8.05 -7.57 -0.62
C GLN A 152 -8.68 -7.63 -2.03
N LYS A 153 -8.82 -6.48 -2.70
CA LYS A 153 -9.30 -6.45 -4.09
C LYS A 153 -8.27 -7.03 -5.04
N PHE A 154 -6.98 -6.77 -4.82
CA PHE A 154 -5.89 -7.37 -5.58
C PHE A 154 -5.86 -8.88 -5.45
N ASP A 155 -5.93 -9.41 -4.22
CA ASP A 155 -5.94 -10.85 -3.96
C ASP A 155 -7.12 -11.54 -4.68
N ARG A 156 -8.30 -10.94 -4.60
CA ARG A 156 -9.49 -11.46 -5.28
C ARG A 156 -9.34 -11.42 -6.80
N PHE A 157 -8.81 -10.33 -7.34
CA PHE A 157 -8.56 -10.20 -8.77
C PHE A 157 -7.57 -11.26 -9.27
N THR A 158 -6.48 -11.48 -8.53
CA THR A 158 -5.48 -12.52 -8.82
C THR A 158 -6.10 -13.90 -8.88
N MET A 159 -6.92 -14.27 -7.89
CA MET A 159 -7.62 -15.56 -7.88
C MET A 159 -8.54 -15.75 -9.10
N ILE A 160 -9.29 -14.72 -9.46
CA ILE A 160 -10.19 -14.78 -10.63
C ILE A 160 -9.37 -14.93 -11.91
N LEU A 161 -8.27 -14.22 -12.02
CA LEU A 161 -7.39 -14.24 -13.17
C LEU A 161 -6.75 -15.63 -13.35
N LEU A 162 -6.17 -16.18 -12.28
CA LEU A 162 -5.59 -17.52 -12.27
C LEU A 162 -6.61 -18.59 -12.68
N ASN A 163 -7.80 -18.55 -12.10
CA ASN A 163 -8.87 -19.50 -12.46
C ASN A 163 -9.26 -19.42 -13.93
N ARG A 164 -9.38 -18.22 -14.49
CA ARG A 164 -9.69 -18.05 -15.92
C ARG A 164 -8.60 -18.59 -16.82
N MET A 165 -7.34 -18.29 -16.51
CA MET A 165 -6.19 -18.75 -17.29
C MET A 165 -6.05 -20.27 -17.22
N GLN A 166 -6.28 -20.89 -16.07
CA GLN A 166 -6.31 -22.35 -15.94
C GLN A 166 -7.40 -22.99 -16.80
N LEU A 167 -8.61 -22.44 -16.83
CA LEU A 167 -9.69 -22.94 -17.67
C LEU A 167 -9.35 -22.81 -19.17
N GLU A 168 -8.70 -21.73 -19.56
CA GLU A 168 -8.30 -21.55 -20.96
C GLU A 168 -7.22 -22.55 -21.38
N LEU A 169 -6.21 -22.78 -20.55
CA LEU A 169 -5.20 -23.81 -20.80
C LEU A 169 -5.83 -25.21 -20.95
N ILE A 170 -6.75 -25.58 -20.05
CA ILE A 170 -7.45 -26.87 -20.11
C ILE A 170 -8.32 -26.98 -21.39
N SER A 171 -8.98 -25.90 -21.80
CA SER A 171 -9.83 -25.89 -22.99
C SER A 171 -9.03 -26.07 -24.27
N ARG A 172 -7.86 -25.43 -24.36
CA ARG A 172 -6.93 -25.56 -25.49
C ARG A 172 -6.38 -26.99 -25.58
N TYR A 173 -6.02 -27.59 -24.44
CA TYR A 173 -5.55 -28.99 -24.39
C TYR A 173 -6.60 -29.97 -24.90
N LYS A 174 -7.86 -29.89 -24.40
CA LYS A 174 -8.94 -30.76 -24.88
C LYS A 174 -9.16 -30.65 -26.37
N LYS A 175 -9.05 -29.48 -26.94
CA LYS A 175 -9.22 -29.23 -28.36
C LYS A 175 -8.12 -29.91 -29.20
N THR A 176 -6.88 -29.91 -28.69
CA THR A 176 -5.74 -30.55 -29.36
C THR A 176 -5.85 -32.08 -29.32
N GLU A 177 -6.37 -32.66 -28.22
CA GLU A 177 -6.61 -34.11 -28.11
C GLU A 177 -7.70 -34.61 -29.06
N GLU A 178 -8.74 -33.81 -29.31
CA GLU A 178 -9.79 -34.15 -30.31
C GLU A 178 -9.26 -34.12 -31.73
N PHE A 179 -8.38 -33.20 -32.09
CA PHE A 179 -7.80 -33.11 -33.44
C PHE A 179 -6.67 -34.11 -33.69
N GLY A 180 -6.00 -34.62 -32.65
CA GLY A 180 -4.92 -35.63 -32.78
C GLY A 180 -5.42 -37.07 -32.94
N LYS A 181 -6.72 -37.33 -32.89
CA LYS A 181 -7.34 -38.65 -33.06
C LYS A 181 -7.80 -38.94 -34.49
N PHE A 182 -7.54 -38.08 -35.45
CA PHE A 182 -7.75 -38.28 -36.87
C PHE A 182 -6.40 -38.35 -37.59
#